data_9c625b45210dffbcb90bf0591a6353a3
#
_entry.id   9c625b45210dffbcb90bf0591a6353a3
#
_cell.length_a   1.000
_cell.length_b   1.000
_cell.length_c   1.000
_cell.angle_alpha   90.00
_cell.angle_beta   90.00
_cell.angle_gamma   90.00
#
_symmetry.space_group_name_H-M   'P 1'
#
loop_
_entity.id
_entity.type
_entity.pdbx_description
1 polymer ?
#
loop_
_entity_poly.entity_id
_entity_poly.type
_entity_poly.pdbx_seq_one_letter_code
_entity_poly.pdbx_strand_id
1 'polypeptide(L)'
;FYGFYRNSDPWVIRHHAALLAAAGVDMIMFDCTNGALLWRDAYEPLLRGLHEAREDGIRTPQVAFMMNFCPAHSTELMLRALYQNLYKPGLYSDLWFRLDGKPLVMAYPDALPETGVCETDTRLLNEIRDFFTFRPGQPLYAGGAKRPDQWGWLEVFPQNKYVTRPDGSCELVTVGVGQNANAERICTHFNDKETFGRSYTGRDGFAHLSPDSYKYGYNVQEQWDRAIDLDPDIVFVTGWNEWIMGQYHEPWLSDNDSTQLAMVDQYDREHSRDIEMDRDGYLDTYYLQ
;
A
#
# COMPACT_ATOMS: atom_id res chain seq x y z
N PHE A 1 19.39 3.90 -4.81
CA PHE A 1 20.55 3.12 -4.40
C PHE A 1 20.88 2.02 -5.41
N TYR A 2 19.91 1.19 -5.77
CA TYR A 2 20.09 0.07 -6.71
C TYR A 2 20.14 0.51 -8.18
N GLY A 3 19.79 1.73 -8.50
CA GLY A 3 19.55 2.17 -9.87
C GLY A 3 18.28 1.54 -10.45
N PHE A 4 18.22 1.39 -11.76
CA PHE A 4 17.13 0.64 -12.40
C PHE A 4 17.36 -0.87 -12.23
N TYR A 5 16.39 -1.57 -11.66
CA TYR A 5 16.42 -3.00 -11.46
C TYR A 5 15.12 -3.66 -11.93
N ARG A 6 15.14 -4.97 -12.05
CA ARG A 6 13.92 -5.75 -12.27
C ARG A 6 13.35 -6.19 -10.93
N ASN A 7 12.06 -6.07 -10.74
CA ASN A 7 11.37 -6.56 -9.54
C ASN A 7 11.55 -8.07 -9.30
N SER A 8 11.98 -8.80 -10.33
CA SER A 8 12.31 -10.23 -10.27
C SER A 8 13.78 -10.54 -9.96
N ASP A 9 14.61 -9.51 -9.73
CA ASP A 9 16.04 -9.73 -9.39
C ASP A 9 16.16 -10.32 -7.98
N PRO A 10 16.69 -11.55 -7.84
CA PRO A 10 16.73 -12.25 -6.56
C PRO A 10 17.64 -11.56 -5.53
N TRP A 11 18.68 -10.85 -5.98
CA TRP A 11 19.54 -10.11 -5.07
C TRP A 11 18.81 -8.90 -4.47
N VAL A 12 18.06 -8.16 -5.29
CA VAL A 12 17.26 -7.01 -4.85
C VAL A 12 16.17 -7.48 -3.87
N ILE A 13 15.43 -8.53 -4.23
CA ILE A 13 14.37 -9.11 -3.38
C ILE A 13 14.94 -9.49 -2.01
N ARG A 14 16.06 -10.22 -2.00
CA ARG A 14 16.69 -10.65 -0.76
C ARG A 14 17.20 -9.49 0.09
N HIS A 15 17.69 -8.45 -0.55
CA HIS A 15 18.18 -7.26 0.13
C HIS A 15 17.02 -6.46 0.73
N HIS A 16 15.93 -6.25 -0.03
CA HIS A 16 14.70 -5.65 0.51
C HIS A 16 14.13 -6.44 1.69
N ALA A 17 14.12 -7.76 1.59
CA ALA A 17 13.67 -8.62 2.68
C ALA A 17 14.47 -8.38 3.97
N ALA A 18 15.79 -8.27 3.86
CA ALA A 18 16.66 -8.00 5.01
C ALA A 18 16.47 -6.59 5.58
N LEU A 19 16.32 -5.57 4.73
CA LEU A 19 16.07 -4.19 5.16
C LEU A 19 14.73 -4.05 5.88
N LEU A 20 13.66 -4.57 5.29
CA LEU A 20 12.32 -4.50 5.87
C LEU A 20 12.23 -5.30 7.17
N ALA A 21 12.88 -6.45 7.24
CA ALA A 21 12.99 -7.23 8.47
C ALA A 21 13.74 -6.46 9.56
N ALA A 22 14.82 -5.76 9.22
CA ALA A 22 15.60 -4.93 10.15
C ALA A 22 14.79 -3.73 10.66
N ALA A 23 13.92 -3.17 9.83
CA ALA A 23 12.98 -2.11 10.21
C ALA A 23 11.78 -2.62 11.04
N GLY A 24 11.65 -3.92 11.25
CA GLY A 24 10.54 -4.49 12.02
C GLY A 24 9.22 -4.60 11.26
N VAL A 25 9.27 -4.55 9.93
CA VAL A 25 8.07 -4.71 9.09
C VAL A 25 7.61 -6.16 9.12
N ASP A 26 6.38 -6.39 9.56
CA ASP A 26 5.79 -7.73 9.67
C ASP A 26 5.15 -8.20 8.36
N MET A 27 4.62 -7.28 7.56
CA MET A 27 3.90 -7.58 6.32
C MET A 27 4.20 -6.54 5.25
N ILE A 28 4.30 -7.00 4.01
CA ILE A 28 4.24 -6.16 2.81
C ILE A 28 2.94 -6.37 2.07
N MET A 29 2.34 -5.28 1.59
CA MET A 29 1.15 -5.31 0.78
C MET A 29 1.55 -5.15 -0.68
N PHE A 30 1.35 -6.21 -1.48
CA PHE A 30 1.66 -6.18 -2.91
C PHE A 30 0.53 -5.46 -3.66
N ASP A 31 0.85 -4.34 -4.30
CA ASP A 31 -0.13 -3.49 -4.97
C ASP A 31 -0.53 -4.07 -6.35
N CYS A 32 -1.82 -4.37 -6.50
CA CYS A 32 -2.47 -4.77 -7.73
C CYS A 32 -3.67 -3.87 -8.07
N THR A 33 -3.66 -2.61 -7.60
CA THR A 33 -4.82 -1.70 -7.77
C THR A 33 -4.98 -1.18 -9.19
N ASN A 34 -3.97 -1.29 -10.03
CA ASN A 34 -3.94 -0.73 -11.38
C ASN A 34 -4.50 -1.69 -12.44
N GLY A 35 -5.83 -1.80 -12.50
CA GLY A 35 -6.52 -2.59 -13.53
C GLY A 35 -6.80 -4.04 -13.12
N ALA A 36 -6.69 -4.97 -14.08
CA ALA A 36 -6.98 -6.40 -13.89
C ALA A 36 -5.72 -7.27 -13.87
N LEU A 37 -4.59 -6.70 -13.42
CA LEU A 37 -3.28 -7.35 -13.46
C LEU A 37 -2.80 -7.71 -12.06
N LEU A 38 -2.47 -8.98 -11.86
CA LEU A 38 -1.84 -9.46 -10.62
C LEU A 38 -0.31 -9.33 -10.63
N TRP A 39 0.29 -8.94 -11.76
CA TRP A 39 1.74 -8.86 -11.93
C TRP A 39 2.46 -10.16 -11.52
N ARG A 40 2.01 -11.29 -12.08
CA ARG A 40 2.52 -12.62 -11.72
C ARG A 40 4.04 -12.71 -11.85
N ASP A 41 4.59 -12.11 -12.90
CA ASP A 41 6.03 -12.07 -13.17
C ASP A 41 6.81 -11.25 -12.12
N ALA A 42 6.12 -10.51 -11.25
CA ALA A 42 6.71 -9.79 -10.13
C ALA A 42 6.44 -10.51 -8.80
N TYR A 43 5.19 -10.91 -8.49
CA TYR A 43 4.89 -11.51 -7.20
C TYR A 43 5.46 -12.94 -7.04
N GLU A 44 5.52 -13.76 -8.08
CA GLU A 44 6.09 -15.11 -7.95
C GLU A 44 7.60 -15.09 -7.64
N PRO A 45 8.45 -14.30 -8.33
CA PRO A 45 9.84 -14.14 -7.91
C PRO A 45 9.98 -13.55 -6.52
N LEU A 46 9.13 -12.59 -6.13
CA LEU A 46 9.13 -12.02 -4.79
C LEU A 46 8.86 -13.11 -3.73
N LEU A 47 7.77 -13.86 -3.86
CA LEU A 47 7.43 -14.92 -2.90
C LEU A 47 8.51 -15.98 -2.83
N ARG A 48 9.05 -16.41 -3.97
CA ARG A 48 10.16 -17.36 -4.00
C ARG A 48 11.40 -16.82 -3.29
N GLY A 49 11.81 -15.59 -3.58
CA GLY A 49 12.99 -14.98 -2.96
C GLY A 49 12.84 -14.77 -1.45
N LEU A 50 11.63 -14.39 -0.98
CA LEU A 50 11.34 -14.30 0.45
C LEU A 50 11.36 -15.68 1.12
N HIS A 51 10.81 -16.69 0.48
CA HIS A 51 10.81 -18.06 0.99
C HIS A 51 12.24 -18.62 1.11
N GLU A 52 13.04 -18.50 0.05
CA GLU A 52 14.47 -18.88 0.05
C GLU A 52 15.26 -18.12 1.13
N ALA A 53 14.97 -16.82 1.32
CA ALA A 53 15.62 -16.05 2.38
C ALA A 53 15.28 -16.58 3.79
N ARG A 54 14.04 -17.05 4.01
CA ARG A 54 13.66 -17.72 5.28
C ARG A 54 14.37 -19.03 5.49
N GLU A 55 14.54 -19.85 4.44
CA GLU A 55 15.31 -21.08 4.51
C GLU A 55 16.77 -20.82 4.93
N ASP A 56 17.32 -19.67 4.53
CA ASP A 56 18.65 -19.21 4.94
C ASP A 56 18.67 -18.49 6.31
N GLY A 57 17.55 -18.46 7.03
CA GLY A 57 17.44 -17.92 8.38
C GLY A 57 17.19 -16.41 8.47
N ILE A 58 16.85 -15.72 7.37
CA ILE A 58 16.44 -14.32 7.38
C ILE A 58 14.97 -14.25 7.76
N ARG A 59 14.64 -13.49 8.81
CA ARG A 59 13.26 -13.15 9.11
C ARG A 59 12.76 -12.19 8.03
N THR A 60 11.83 -12.64 7.19
CA THR A 60 11.23 -11.82 6.15
C THR A 60 9.83 -11.36 6.54
N PRO A 61 9.34 -10.23 6.00
CA PRO A 61 7.92 -9.91 6.08
C PRO A 61 7.06 -11.02 5.48
N GLN A 62 5.82 -11.11 5.93
CA GLN A 62 4.76 -11.86 5.24
C GLN A 62 4.18 -11.01 4.09
N VAL A 63 3.33 -11.59 3.25
CA VAL A 63 2.76 -10.93 2.08
C VAL A 63 1.24 -11.02 2.09
N ALA A 64 0.59 -9.92 1.77
CA ALA A 64 -0.82 -9.84 1.40
C ALA A 64 -0.95 -9.07 0.07
N PHE A 65 -2.14 -9.07 -0.51
CA PHE A 65 -2.39 -8.44 -1.81
C PHE A 65 -3.46 -7.36 -1.67
N MET A 66 -3.24 -6.24 -2.33
CA MET A 66 -4.17 -5.12 -2.41
C MET A 66 -4.71 -5.03 -3.84
N MET A 67 -6.03 -5.00 -3.96
CA MET A 67 -6.74 -4.95 -5.25
C MET A 67 -7.53 -3.64 -5.38
N ASN A 68 -8.19 -3.44 -6.51
CA ASN A 68 -8.94 -2.22 -6.80
C ASN A 68 -9.82 -1.78 -5.61
N PHE A 69 -9.88 -0.47 -5.38
CA PHE A 69 -10.68 0.15 -4.32
C PHE A 69 -12.18 0.29 -4.69
N CYS A 70 -12.70 -0.68 -5.42
CA CYS A 70 -14.11 -0.79 -5.78
C CYS A 70 -14.47 -2.25 -6.09
N PRO A 71 -15.76 -2.62 -6.02
CA PRO A 71 -16.24 -3.96 -6.37
C PRO A 71 -16.32 -4.13 -7.90
N ALA A 72 -15.17 -4.12 -8.59
CA ALA A 72 -15.09 -4.23 -10.04
C ALA A 72 -14.97 -5.68 -10.50
N HIS A 73 -15.39 -5.96 -11.73
CA HIS A 73 -15.18 -7.27 -12.36
C HIS A 73 -13.69 -7.65 -12.46
N SER A 74 -12.81 -6.68 -12.63
CA SER A 74 -11.36 -6.90 -12.56
C SER A 74 -10.92 -7.51 -11.22
N THR A 75 -11.50 -7.06 -10.10
CA THR A 75 -11.23 -7.62 -8.77
C THR A 75 -11.66 -9.08 -8.67
N GLU A 76 -12.84 -9.45 -9.22
CA GLU A 76 -13.28 -10.85 -9.30
C GLU A 76 -12.26 -11.71 -10.04
N LEU A 77 -11.84 -11.27 -11.23
CA LEU A 77 -10.87 -12.02 -12.05
C LEU A 77 -9.54 -12.21 -11.31
N MET A 78 -9.05 -11.17 -10.64
CA MET A 78 -7.82 -11.22 -9.85
C MET A 78 -7.96 -12.16 -8.65
N LEU A 79 -9.06 -12.10 -7.90
CA LEU A 79 -9.31 -12.99 -6.76
C LEU A 79 -9.36 -14.46 -7.19
N ARG A 80 -10.03 -14.78 -8.29
CA ARG A 80 -10.07 -16.13 -8.87
C ARG A 80 -8.67 -16.62 -9.24
N ALA A 81 -7.93 -15.79 -9.98
CA ALA A 81 -6.59 -16.15 -10.45
C ALA A 81 -5.62 -16.32 -9.28
N LEU A 82 -5.64 -15.41 -8.32
CA LEU A 82 -4.78 -15.46 -7.13
C LEU A 82 -5.09 -16.71 -6.29
N TYR A 83 -6.37 -16.98 -6.02
CA TYR A 83 -6.78 -18.15 -5.27
C TYR A 83 -6.36 -19.45 -5.96
N GLN A 84 -6.68 -19.61 -7.25
CA GLN A 84 -6.42 -20.84 -7.99
C GLN A 84 -4.91 -21.10 -8.22
N ASN A 85 -4.11 -20.06 -8.43
CA ASN A 85 -2.70 -20.21 -8.80
C ASN A 85 -1.73 -20.14 -7.62
N LEU A 86 -2.12 -19.54 -6.49
CA LEU A 86 -1.23 -19.36 -5.34
C LEU A 86 -1.78 -20.06 -4.09
N TYR A 87 -2.99 -19.71 -3.66
CA TYR A 87 -3.51 -20.12 -2.36
C TYR A 87 -4.06 -21.55 -2.34
N LYS A 88 -4.87 -21.93 -3.32
CA LYS A 88 -5.42 -23.28 -3.41
C LYS A 88 -4.36 -24.39 -3.53
N PRO A 89 -3.27 -24.21 -4.29
CA PRO A 89 -2.13 -25.13 -4.28
C PRO A 89 -1.28 -25.09 -3.01
N GLY A 90 -1.46 -24.10 -2.15
CA GLY A 90 -0.68 -23.96 -0.91
C GLY A 90 0.74 -23.42 -1.12
N LEU A 91 1.02 -22.73 -2.23
CA LEU A 91 2.36 -22.24 -2.54
C LEU A 91 2.79 -21.14 -1.56
N TYR A 92 4.00 -21.27 -1.00
CA TYR A 92 4.60 -20.30 -0.07
C TYR A 92 3.68 -19.94 1.12
N SER A 93 2.99 -20.92 1.69
CA SER A 93 1.97 -20.70 2.75
C SER A 93 2.55 -20.13 4.05
N ASP A 94 3.83 -20.22 4.26
CA ASP A 94 4.59 -19.61 5.36
C ASP A 94 4.71 -18.09 5.23
N LEU A 95 4.55 -17.56 4.01
CA LEU A 95 4.57 -16.13 3.73
C LEU A 95 3.20 -15.46 3.79
N TRP A 96 2.10 -16.21 3.91
CA TRP A 96 0.77 -15.60 3.88
C TRP A 96 0.48 -14.86 5.18
N PHE A 97 0.31 -13.54 5.10
CA PHE A 97 -0.18 -12.81 6.25
C PHE A 97 -1.62 -13.20 6.57
N ARG A 98 -1.88 -13.47 7.84
CA ARG A 98 -3.19 -13.93 8.30
C ARG A 98 -3.80 -12.93 9.27
N LEU A 99 -5.04 -12.57 9.01
CA LEU A 99 -5.88 -11.78 9.90
C LEU A 99 -7.09 -12.64 10.28
N ASP A 100 -7.40 -12.72 11.56
CA ASP A 100 -8.49 -13.58 12.09
C ASP A 100 -8.34 -15.07 11.67
N GLY A 101 -7.11 -15.55 11.56
CA GLY A 101 -6.78 -16.93 11.22
C GLY A 101 -6.84 -17.29 9.73
N LYS A 102 -7.32 -16.39 8.86
CA LYS A 102 -7.40 -16.56 7.40
C LYS A 102 -6.41 -15.65 6.67
N PRO A 103 -5.93 -16.04 5.47
CA PRO A 103 -5.11 -15.14 4.67
C PRO A 103 -5.84 -13.82 4.40
N LEU A 104 -5.11 -12.71 4.55
CA LEU A 104 -5.64 -11.39 4.28
C LEU A 104 -5.61 -11.07 2.78
N VAL A 105 -6.68 -10.45 2.30
CA VAL A 105 -6.71 -9.75 1.02
C VAL A 105 -7.40 -8.39 1.18
N MET A 106 -6.74 -7.34 0.71
CA MET A 106 -7.35 -6.00 0.67
C MET A 106 -8.15 -5.89 -0.64
N ALA A 107 -9.40 -6.31 -0.59
CA ALA A 107 -10.30 -6.37 -1.73
C ALA A 107 -11.77 -6.28 -1.28
N TYR A 108 -12.63 -5.96 -2.23
CA TYR A 108 -14.08 -5.94 -2.02
C TYR A 108 -14.66 -7.35 -2.19
N PRO A 109 -15.24 -7.98 -1.15
CA PRO A 109 -15.93 -9.28 -1.31
C PRO A 109 -17.14 -9.18 -2.25
N ASP A 110 -17.74 -7.99 -2.37
CA ASP A 110 -18.87 -7.70 -3.26
C ASP A 110 -18.51 -7.76 -4.75
N ALA A 111 -17.21 -7.82 -5.09
CA ALA A 111 -16.76 -8.08 -6.46
C ALA A 111 -17.04 -9.51 -6.92
N LEU A 112 -17.21 -10.45 -5.98
CA LEU A 112 -17.55 -11.82 -6.29
C LEU A 112 -19.08 -11.95 -6.45
N PRO A 113 -19.59 -12.45 -7.62
CA PRO A 113 -21.01 -12.69 -7.79
C PRO A 113 -21.55 -13.72 -6.78
N GLU A 114 -22.80 -13.58 -6.33
CA GLU A 114 -23.43 -14.54 -5.41
C GLU A 114 -23.46 -15.96 -5.99
N THR A 115 -23.73 -16.06 -7.29
CA THR A 115 -23.78 -17.31 -8.03
C THR A 115 -22.90 -17.24 -9.28
N GLY A 116 -22.21 -18.32 -9.56
CA GLY A 116 -21.43 -18.48 -10.79
C GLY A 116 -22.27 -18.93 -11.98
N VAL A 117 -21.63 -19.07 -13.13
CA VAL A 117 -22.25 -19.51 -14.39
C VAL A 117 -22.70 -20.96 -14.36
N CYS A 118 -22.22 -21.74 -13.40
CA CYS A 118 -22.62 -23.13 -13.15
C CYS A 118 -22.35 -23.47 -11.66
N GLU A 119 -22.78 -24.67 -11.25
CA GLU A 119 -22.62 -25.14 -9.84
C GLU A 119 -21.16 -25.18 -9.39
N THR A 120 -20.27 -25.67 -10.25
CA THR A 120 -18.83 -25.73 -9.95
C THR A 120 -18.23 -24.33 -9.77
N ASP A 121 -18.67 -23.38 -10.55
CA ASP A 121 -18.24 -22.00 -10.47
C ASP A 121 -18.78 -21.32 -9.19
N THR A 122 -20.04 -21.56 -8.86
CA THR A 122 -20.63 -21.10 -7.58
C THR A 122 -19.86 -21.65 -6.37
N ARG A 123 -19.45 -22.92 -6.43
CA ARG A 123 -18.62 -23.53 -5.39
C ARG A 123 -17.28 -22.85 -5.24
N LEU A 124 -16.59 -22.53 -6.35
CA LEU A 124 -15.33 -21.80 -6.34
C LEU A 124 -15.48 -20.40 -5.72
N LEU A 125 -16.55 -19.68 -6.06
CA LEU A 125 -16.83 -18.36 -5.46
C LEU A 125 -16.99 -18.44 -3.94
N ASN A 126 -17.70 -19.45 -3.46
CA ASN A 126 -17.87 -19.66 -2.03
C ASN A 126 -16.57 -20.08 -1.34
N GLU A 127 -15.78 -20.97 -1.96
CA GLU A 127 -14.43 -21.30 -1.47
C GLU A 127 -13.57 -20.05 -1.29
N ILE A 128 -13.57 -19.12 -2.25
CA ILE A 128 -12.80 -17.87 -2.18
C ILE A 128 -13.30 -16.99 -1.02
N ARG A 129 -14.63 -16.81 -0.87
CA ARG A 129 -15.20 -16.02 0.23
C ARG A 129 -14.85 -16.58 1.61
N ASP A 130 -14.89 -17.90 1.74
CA ASP A 130 -14.62 -18.56 3.01
C ASP A 130 -13.14 -18.62 3.36
N PHE A 131 -12.26 -18.53 2.35
CA PHE A 131 -10.83 -18.69 2.51
C PHE A 131 -10.14 -17.44 3.04
N PHE A 132 -10.54 -16.26 2.57
CA PHE A 132 -9.89 -14.99 2.90
C PHE A 132 -10.58 -14.22 4.04
N THR A 133 -9.80 -13.45 4.77
CA THR A 133 -10.28 -12.25 5.46
C THR A 133 -10.19 -11.07 4.49
N PHE A 134 -11.33 -10.42 4.23
CA PHE A 134 -11.43 -9.30 3.31
C PHE A 134 -11.34 -7.97 4.06
N ARG A 135 -10.58 -7.02 3.52
CA ARG A 135 -10.57 -5.61 3.93
C ARG A 135 -10.66 -4.74 2.67
N PRO A 136 -11.84 -4.22 2.33
CA PRO A 136 -11.99 -3.30 1.20
C PRO A 136 -11.15 -2.04 1.36
N GLY A 137 -10.46 -1.61 0.31
CA GLY A 137 -9.68 -0.38 0.33
C GLY A 137 -10.53 0.89 0.23
N GLN A 138 -10.17 1.94 0.96
CA GLN A 138 -10.81 3.25 0.90
C GLN A 138 -9.93 4.20 0.06
N PRO A 139 -10.44 4.72 -1.08
CA PRO A 139 -9.61 5.46 -2.04
C PRO A 139 -9.40 6.94 -1.71
N LEU A 140 -10.20 7.52 -0.79
CA LEU A 140 -10.17 8.96 -0.50
C LEU A 140 -9.28 9.27 0.70
N TYR A 141 -8.34 10.18 0.55
CA TYR A 141 -7.30 10.50 1.55
C TYR A 141 -7.82 11.15 2.84
N ALA A 142 -9.05 11.57 2.87
CA ALA A 142 -9.65 12.21 4.05
C ALA A 142 -11.04 11.67 4.38
N GLY A 143 -11.57 10.78 3.55
CA GLY A 143 -12.96 10.35 3.61
C GLY A 143 -13.32 9.43 4.77
N GLY A 144 -12.35 8.77 5.36
CA GLY A 144 -12.55 7.72 6.36
C GLY A 144 -13.33 6.52 5.82
N ALA A 145 -13.58 5.55 6.68
CA ALA A 145 -14.31 4.35 6.31
C ALA A 145 -15.76 4.64 5.91
N LYS A 146 -16.22 4.02 4.83
CA LYS A 146 -17.62 3.99 4.40
C LYS A 146 -18.31 2.67 4.72
N ARG A 147 -17.54 1.70 5.18
CA ARG A 147 -17.96 0.35 5.60
C ARG A 147 -17.24 -0.01 6.90
N PRO A 148 -17.83 -0.82 7.76
CA PRO A 148 -17.21 -1.20 9.04
C PRO A 148 -15.97 -2.08 8.90
N ASP A 149 -15.78 -2.75 7.76
CA ASP A 149 -14.69 -3.67 7.42
C ASP A 149 -13.60 -3.04 6.55
N GLN A 150 -13.67 -1.74 6.28
CA GLN A 150 -12.81 -1.04 5.32
C GLN A 150 -11.48 -0.60 5.94
N TRP A 151 -10.41 -0.66 5.15
CA TRP A 151 -9.09 -0.11 5.46
C TRP A 151 -8.77 1.13 4.63
N GLY A 152 -8.03 2.06 5.23
CA GLY A 152 -7.28 3.08 4.49
C GLY A 152 -5.97 2.53 3.97
N TRP A 153 -5.34 3.25 3.03
CA TRP A 153 -4.00 2.93 2.54
C TRP A 153 -3.08 4.15 2.58
N LEU A 154 -3.62 5.34 2.46
CA LEU A 154 -2.93 6.62 2.56
C LEU A 154 -3.93 7.68 3.03
N GLU A 155 -3.56 8.48 4.01
CA GLU A 155 -4.41 9.57 4.49
C GLU A 155 -3.62 10.81 4.87
N VAL A 156 -4.25 11.97 4.68
CA VAL A 156 -3.76 13.25 5.18
C VAL A 156 -4.01 13.35 6.68
N PHE A 157 -3.09 13.93 7.42
CA PHE A 157 -3.28 14.22 8.85
C PHE A 157 -4.53 15.11 9.10
N PRO A 158 -5.31 14.87 10.14
CA PRO A 158 -5.28 13.73 11.05
C PRO A 158 -5.93 12.48 10.41
N GLN A 159 -5.23 11.36 10.44
CA GLN A 159 -5.70 10.10 9.87
C GLN A 159 -6.93 9.58 10.61
N ASN A 160 -7.79 8.87 9.89
CA ASN A 160 -8.96 8.20 10.44
C ASN A 160 -8.57 6.86 11.09
N LYS A 161 -9.45 6.38 11.97
CA LYS A 161 -9.42 5.01 12.50
C LYS A 161 -10.20 4.08 11.57
N TYR A 162 -9.67 2.90 11.31
CA TYR A 162 -10.33 1.87 10.51
C TYR A 162 -10.68 0.65 11.35
N VAL A 163 -11.83 0.04 11.07
CA VAL A 163 -12.41 -1.08 11.84
C VAL A 163 -12.44 -0.74 13.34
N THR A 164 -13.20 0.33 13.68
CA THR A 164 -13.34 0.80 15.05
C THR A 164 -14.22 -0.13 15.85
N ARG A 165 -13.75 -0.51 17.04
CA ARG A 165 -14.46 -1.38 17.98
C ARG A 165 -15.29 -0.57 18.99
N PRO A 166 -16.24 -1.21 19.72
CA PRO A 166 -17.08 -0.53 20.70
C PRO A 166 -16.30 0.16 21.85
N ASP A 167 -15.12 -0.32 22.18
CA ASP A 167 -14.25 0.27 23.21
C ASP A 167 -13.45 1.48 22.71
N GLY A 168 -13.61 1.83 21.43
CA GLY A 168 -12.91 2.94 20.78
C GLY A 168 -11.54 2.59 20.20
N SER A 169 -11.03 1.37 20.41
CA SER A 169 -9.83 0.87 19.72
C SER A 169 -10.09 0.70 18.22
N CYS A 170 -9.04 0.55 17.45
CA CYS A 170 -9.15 0.33 15.99
C CYS A 170 -8.14 -0.69 15.50
N GLU A 171 -8.46 -1.31 14.38
CA GLU A 171 -7.58 -2.31 13.79
C GLU A 171 -6.45 -1.67 13.00
N LEU A 172 -6.71 -0.57 12.29
CA LEU A 172 -5.71 0.02 11.42
C LEU A 172 -5.73 1.55 11.43
N VAL A 173 -4.53 2.13 11.37
CA VAL A 173 -4.25 3.53 11.04
C VAL A 173 -3.17 3.57 9.96
N THR A 174 -3.28 4.50 9.01
CA THR A 174 -2.26 4.68 7.97
C THR A 174 -1.18 5.66 8.40
N VAL A 175 0.01 5.50 7.83
CA VAL A 175 1.10 6.48 7.90
C VAL A 175 1.60 6.74 6.48
N GLY A 176 1.49 7.98 6.03
CA GLY A 176 2.00 8.42 4.74
C GLY A 176 3.34 9.12 4.88
N VAL A 177 4.30 8.78 4.04
CA VAL A 177 5.63 9.40 4.02
C VAL A 177 5.58 10.77 3.36
N GLY A 178 4.93 10.87 2.22
CA GLY A 178 4.61 12.11 1.52
C GLY A 178 3.16 12.09 1.05
N GLN A 179 2.59 13.26 0.84
CA GLN A 179 1.15 13.40 0.55
C GLN A 179 0.94 14.04 -0.81
N ASN A 180 0.29 13.33 -1.73
CA ASN A 180 -0.29 13.92 -2.92
C ASN A 180 -1.73 14.41 -2.64
N ALA A 181 -1.82 15.42 -1.81
CA ALA A 181 -3.06 16.08 -1.40
C ALA A 181 -2.81 17.57 -1.15
N ASN A 182 -3.87 18.37 -1.15
CA ASN A 182 -3.83 19.80 -0.88
C ASN A 182 -4.47 20.19 0.48
N ALA A 183 -4.57 21.48 0.76
CA ALA A 183 -5.12 22.01 2.00
C ALA A 183 -6.61 21.68 2.22
N GLU A 184 -7.36 21.46 1.16
CA GLU A 184 -8.75 20.99 1.20
C GLU A 184 -8.84 19.47 1.43
N ARG A 185 -7.70 18.78 1.58
CA ARG A 185 -7.59 17.33 1.76
C ARG A 185 -8.11 16.55 0.55
N ILE A 186 -7.97 17.14 -0.64
CA ILE A 186 -8.31 16.51 -1.92
C ILE A 186 -7.05 15.90 -2.51
N CYS A 187 -7.19 14.69 -3.07
CA CYS A 187 -6.10 14.04 -3.79
C CYS A 187 -5.64 14.89 -4.98
N THR A 188 -4.34 15.03 -5.14
CA THR A 188 -3.70 15.76 -6.24
C THR A 188 -2.68 14.86 -6.92
N HIS A 189 -2.12 15.31 -8.05
CA HIS A 189 -0.86 14.76 -8.55
C HIS A 189 0.33 15.49 -7.91
N PHE A 190 1.51 14.88 -7.88
CA PHE A 190 2.66 15.46 -7.17
C PHE A 190 3.28 16.69 -7.83
N ASN A 191 3.02 16.95 -9.09
CA ASN A 191 3.45 18.19 -9.76
C ASN A 191 2.36 19.28 -9.77
N ASP A 192 1.31 19.12 -8.99
CA ASP A 192 0.36 20.19 -8.70
C ASP A 192 0.99 21.21 -7.75
N LYS A 193 0.68 22.50 -7.97
CA LYS A 193 1.29 23.62 -7.23
C LYS A 193 0.92 23.66 -5.76
N GLU A 194 -0.21 23.08 -5.40
CA GLU A 194 -0.76 23.11 -4.04
C GLU A 194 -0.58 21.76 -3.32
N THR A 195 0.13 20.83 -3.96
CA THR A 195 0.38 19.51 -3.40
C THR A 195 1.28 19.60 -2.19
N PHE A 196 0.93 18.87 -1.17
CA PHE A 196 1.79 18.64 -0.02
C PHE A 196 3.04 17.85 -0.41
N GLY A 197 3.70 17.21 0.44
CA GLY A 197 4.87 16.41 0.19
C GLY A 197 5.37 15.80 1.49
N ARG A 198 6.69 15.65 1.58
CA ARG A 198 7.36 15.07 2.74
C ARG A 198 7.51 16.04 3.91
N SER A 199 7.57 17.35 3.63
CA SER A 199 7.78 18.39 4.66
C SER A 199 6.50 18.90 5.29
N TYR A 200 5.33 18.54 4.74
CA TYR A 200 4.05 19.02 5.24
C TYR A 200 3.75 18.45 6.63
N THR A 201 3.23 19.32 7.51
CA THR A 201 2.54 18.92 8.72
C THR A 201 1.17 19.57 8.78
N GLY A 202 0.16 18.86 9.27
CA GLY A 202 -1.19 19.38 9.42
C GLY A 202 -1.28 20.47 10.50
N ARG A 203 -0.35 20.44 11.46
CA ARG A 203 -0.25 21.42 12.54
C ARG A 203 0.35 22.74 12.07
N ASP A 204 1.45 22.68 11.35
CA ASP A 204 2.28 23.84 11.02
C ASP A 204 2.19 24.23 9.53
N GLY A 205 1.48 23.42 8.71
CA GLY A 205 1.41 23.59 7.27
C GLY A 205 2.81 23.44 6.64
N PHE A 206 3.19 24.40 5.81
CA PHE A 206 4.52 24.44 5.20
C PHE A 206 5.55 25.27 6.00
N ALA A 207 5.36 25.45 7.31
CA ALA A 207 6.23 26.26 8.15
C ALA A 207 7.70 25.82 8.14
N HIS A 208 7.95 24.55 7.89
CA HIS A 208 9.30 23.96 7.84
C HIS A 208 9.94 23.97 6.44
N LEU A 209 9.25 24.47 5.43
CA LEU A 209 9.77 24.44 4.07
C LEU A 209 11.08 25.22 3.91
N SER A 210 12.11 24.45 3.64
CA SER A 210 13.41 24.88 3.12
C SER A 210 13.82 23.91 2.03
N PRO A 211 14.83 24.18 1.22
CA PRO A 211 15.25 23.27 0.15
C PRO A 211 15.62 21.85 0.59
N ASP A 212 15.90 21.68 1.88
CA ASP A 212 16.31 20.41 2.47
C ASP A 212 15.27 19.77 3.42
N SER A 213 14.07 20.38 3.57
CA SER A 213 13.07 19.94 4.55
C SER A 213 12.58 18.50 4.31
N TYR A 214 12.57 18.04 3.06
CA TYR A 214 12.21 16.66 2.70
C TYR A 214 13.06 15.58 3.40
N LYS A 215 14.26 15.94 3.90
CA LYS A 215 15.18 15.01 4.58
C LYS A 215 14.78 14.70 6.01
N TYR A 216 13.92 15.50 6.63
CA TYR A 216 13.67 15.44 8.07
C TYR A 216 12.42 14.67 8.46
N GLY A 217 11.63 14.19 7.50
CA GLY A 217 10.48 13.33 7.78
C GLY A 217 9.34 13.98 8.56
N TYR A 218 9.11 15.29 8.40
CA TYR A 218 8.09 16.01 9.18
C TYR A 218 6.69 15.43 9.03
N ASN A 219 6.27 15.12 7.79
CA ASN A 219 4.96 14.51 7.54
C ASN A 219 4.86 13.11 8.16
N VAL A 220 5.86 12.28 7.95
CA VAL A 220 5.86 10.91 8.48
C VAL A 220 5.90 10.91 10.00
N GLN A 221 6.67 11.80 10.62
CA GLN A 221 6.72 11.92 12.07
C GLN A 221 5.36 12.31 12.66
N GLU A 222 4.70 13.33 12.13
CA GLU A 222 3.37 13.75 12.59
C GLU A 222 2.34 12.61 12.48
N GLN A 223 2.39 11.85 11.39
CA GLN A 223 1.49 10.73 11.19
C GLN A 223 1.80 9.55 12.12
N TRP A 224 3.08 9.27 12.39
CA TRP A 224 3.48 8.29 13.39
C TRP A 224 3.08 8.68 14.80
N ASP A 225 3.29 9.94 15.20
CA ASP A 225 2.86 10.44 16.53
C ASP A 225 1.36 10.15 16.74
N ARG A 226 0.55 10.44 15.71
CA ARG A 226 -0.88 10.14 15.80
C ARG A 226 -1.16 8.62 15.80
N ALA A 227 -0.47 7.82 15.02
CA ALA A 227 -0.67 6.38 15.01
C ALA A 227 -0.33 5.77 16.37
N ILE A 228 0.75 6.21 17.02
CA ILE A 228 1.14 5.80 18.37
C ILE A 228 0.08 6.20 19.40
N ASP A 229 -0.44 7.43 19.32
CA ASP A 229 -1.49 7.92 20.23
C ASP A 229 -2.81 7.13 20.08
N LEU A 230 -3.09 6.60 18.90
CA LEU A 230 -4.30 5.84 18.61
C LEU A 230 -4.18 4.35 18.93
N ASP A 231 -2.96 3.85 19.07
CA ASP A 231 -2.60 2.46 19.41
C ASP A 231 -3.40 1.40 18.62
N PRO A 232 -3.33 1.40 17.27
CA PRO A 232 -4.01 0.40 16.45
C PRO A 232 -3.31 -0.95 16.51
N ASP A 233 -4.01 -2.03 16.12
CA ASP A 233 -3.37 -3.35 15.96
C ASP A 233 -2.34 -3.36 14.82
N ILE A 234 -2.58 -2.54 13.77
CA ILE A 234 -1.77 -2.47 12.56
C ILE A 234 -1.54 -1.02 12.17
N VAL A 235 -0.29 -0.66 11.93
CA VAL A 235 0.08 0.59 11.24
C VAL A 235 0.43 0.25 9.80
N PHE A 236 -0.30 0.85 8.85
CA PHE A 236 -0.06 0.67 7.43
C PHE A 236 0.74 1.83 6.86
N VAL A 237 2.05 1.64 6.69
CA VAL A 237 2.94 2.63 6.08
C VAL A 237 2.86 2.53 4.57
N THR A 238 2.52 3.63 3.90
CA THR A 238 2.34 3.66 2.45
C THR A 238 3.55 4.23 1.76
N GLY A 239 4.11 3.42 0.86
CA GLY A 239 5.23 3.73 -0.02
C GLY A 239 6.53 3.03 0.37
N TRP A 240 6.94 2.05 -0.45
CA TRP A 240 8.28 1.46 -0.38
C TRP A 240 9.07 1.74 -1.65
N ASN A 241 8.59 1.27 -2.81
CA ASN A 241 9.35 1.33 -4.06
C ASN A 241 8.49 1.52 -5.33
N GLU A 242 7.37 2.20 -5.23
CA GLU A 242 6.55 2.57 -6.39
C GLU A 242 7.08 3.85 -7.06
N TRP A 243 8.33 3.80 -7.55
CA TRP A 243 9.01 4.96 -8.12
C TRP A 243 8.43 5.44 -9.46
N ILE A 244 7.74 4.57 -10.21
CA ILE A 244 7.20 4.88 -11.52
C ILE A 244 5.85 4.17 -11.71
N MET A 245 4.78 4.79 -11.26
CA MET A 245 3.42 4.31 -11.57
C MET A 245 2.98 4.79 -12.96
N GLY A 246 3.33 6.00 -13.32
CA GLY A 246 3.05 6.52 -14.65
C GLY A 246 2.89 8.03 -14.73
N GLN A 247 2.80 8.48 -15.98
CA GLN A 247 2.45 9.85 -16.35
C GLN A 247 1.08 9.83 -17.03
N TYR A 248 0.17 10.66 -16.59
CA TYR A 248 -1.17 10.76 -17.15
C TYR A 248 -1.33 12.08 -17.90
N HIS A 249 -1.95 12.02 -19.09
CA HIS A 249 -2.19 13.18 -19.95
C HIS A 249 -3.45 13.96 -19.58
N GLU A 250 -4.24 13.42 -18.68
CA GLU A 250 -5.49 14.03 -18.22
C GLU A 250 -5.42 14.33 -16.72
N PRO A 251 -6.26 15.23 -16.20
CA PRO A 251 -6.30 15.55 -14.78
C PRO A 251 -6.55 14.27 -13.97
N TRP A 252 -5.61 13.95 -13.09
CA TRP A 252 -5.73 12.85 -12.17
C TRP A 252 -6.22 13.40 -10.82
N LEU A 253 -7.45 13.07 -10.45
CA LEU A 253 -8.09 13.39 -9.17
C LEU A 253 -8.35 14.89 -8.88
N SER A 254 -7.68 15.81 -9.51
CA SER A 254 -7.93 17.26 -9.40
C SER A 254 -8.30 17.87 -10.76
N ASP A 255 -9.14 18.89 -10.76
CA ASP A 255 -9.55 19.62 -11.97
C ASP A 255 -8.45 20.57 -12.50
N ASN A 256 -7.20 20.34 -12.14
CA ASN A 256 -6.09 21.18 -12.48
C ASN A 256 -5.68 21.03 -13.96
N ASP A 257 -5.01 22.04 -14.43
CA ASP A 257 -4.59 22.29 -15.81
C ASP A 257 -4.36 21.01 -16.64
N SER A 258 -5.31 20.68 -17.52
CA SER A 258 -5.28 19.52 -18.42
C SER A 258 -4.13 19.51 -19.41
N THR A 259 -3.30 20.54 -19.42
CA THR A 259 -2.12 20.67 -20.29
C THR A 259 -0.85 20.09 -19.69
N GLN A 260 -0.84 19.75 -18.40
CA GLN A 260 0.29 19.15 -17.70
C GLN A 260 0.13 17.64 -17.54
N LEU A 261 1.24 16.92 -17.70
CA LEU A 261 1.30 15.50 -17.33
C LEU A 261 1.17 15.37 -15.82
N ALA A 262 0.22 14.58 -15.34
CA ALA A 262 0.08 14.27 -13.92
C ALA A 262 1.10 13.23 -13.49
N MET A 263 1.90 13.56 -12.47
CA MET A 263 2.87 12.65 -11.83
C MET A 263 2.31 12.23 -10.48
N VAL A 264 1.98 10.96 -10.31
CA VAL A 264 1.19 10.50 -9.15
C VAL A 264 2.00 9.81 -8.06
N ASP A 265 3.22 9.37 -8.35
CA ASP A 265 4.08 8.70 -7.35
C ASP A 265 5.28 9.52 -6.96
N GLN A 266 5.94 10.11 -7.93
CA GLN A 266 7.13 10.91 -7.72
C GLN A 266 7.23 12.04 -8.76
N TYR A 267 7.55 13.24 -8.30
CA TYR A 267 7.88 14.39 -9.14
C TYR A 267 9.28 14.92 -8.82
N ASP A 268 9.54 15.21 -7.57
CA ASP A 268 10.85 15.64 -7.07
C ASP A 268 11.09 15.03 -5.66
N ARG A 269 12.13 15.49 -4.97
CA ARG A 269 12.52 14.99 -3.65
C ARG A 269 11.52 15.33 -2.55
N GLU A 270 10.87 16.48 -2.63
CA GLU A 270 9.79 16.86 -1.72
C GLU A 270 8.50 16.11 -2.05
N HIS A 271 8.17 16.04 -3.33
CA HIS A 271 6.92 15.48 -3.84
C HIS A 271 7.13 14.04 -4.29
N SER A 272 7.20 13.17 -3.31
CA SER A 272 7.32 11.71 -3.44
C SER A 272 6.91 11.04 -2.14
N ARG A 273 6.60 9.74 -2.17
CA ARG A 273 6.13 9.01 -0.98
C ARG A 273 6.89 7.72 -0.68
N ASP A 274 7.76 7.26 -1.55
CA ASP A 274 8.49 6.03 -1.37
C ASP A 274 9.75 6.19 -0.53
N ILE A 275 10.12 5.17 0.23
CA ILE A 275 11.21 5.20 1.21
C ILE A 275 12.32 4.18 0.95
N GLU A 276 12.27 3.47 -0.18
CA GLU A 276 13.43 2.70 -0.61
C GLU A 276 14.65 3.60 -0.75
N MET A 277 15.82 3.14 -0.36
CA MET A 277 17.06 3.91 -0.45
C MET A 277 17.33 4.39 -1.87
N ASP A 278 17.58 5.67 -2.03
CA ASP A 278 17.92 6.26 -3.32
C ASP A 278 19.43 6.18 -3.62
N ARG A 279 19.80 6.49 -4.87
CA ARG A 279 21.21 6.47 -5.31
C ARG A 279 22.06 7.53 -4.60
N ASP A 280 21.49 8.69 -4.32
CA ASP A 280 22.18 9.82 -3.72
C ASP A 280 22.26 9.73 -2.19
N GLY A 281 21.63 8.72 -1.61
CA GLY A 281 21.67 8.40 -0.17
C GLY A 281 20.83 9.35 0.70
N TYR A 282 19.97 10.21 0.13
CA TYR A 282 19.16 11.10 0.96
C TYR A 282 18.04 10.38 1.72
N LEU A 283 17.67 9.17 1.28
CA LEU A 283 16.75 8.27 1.97
C LEU A 283 17.46 7.07 2.63
N ASP A 284 18.77 7.09 2.77
CA ASP A 284 19.59 5.94 3.14
C ASP A 284 19.10 5.17 4.36
N THR A 285 18.63 5.88 5.37
CA THR A 285 18.06 5.28 6.59
C THR A 285 16.63 5.71 6.88
N TYR A 286 15.95 6.34 5.95
CA TYR A 286 14.62 6.92 6.17
C TYR A 286 13.60 5.88 6.62
N TYR A 287 13.68 4.66 6.10
CA TYR A 287 12.83 3.54 6.47
C TYR A 287 13.04 3.03 7.91
N LEU A 288 14.12 3.46 8.59
CA LEU A 288 14.43 3.12 9.98
C LEU A 288 14.02 4.22 10.97
N GLN A 289 13.69 5.41 10.48
CA GLN A 289 13.27 6.53 11.32
C GLN A 289 11.90 6.32 11.90
#